data_129933008ac0c385d514c533ab1e2058
#
_entry.id   129933008ac0c385d514c533ab1e2058
#
_cell.length_a   1.000
_cell.length_b   1.000
_cell.length_c   1.000
_cell.angle_alpha   90.00
_cell.angle_beta   90.00
_cell.angle_gamma   90.00
#
_symmetry.space_group_name_H-M   'P 1'
#
loop_
_entity.id
_entity.type
_entity.pdbx_description
1 polymer ?
#
loop_
_entity_poly.entity_id
_entity_poly.type
_entity_poly.pdbx_seq_one_letter_code
_entity_poly.pdbx_strand_id
1 'polypeptide(L)'
;YKELDFQKKNIIIIIMESLSSEYVGALNQGKGHTPFIDSLMQNSLVFKNAFSSGLKSIEAIPSITASMPTFMDNPLITSNYAQNNFESLASLLNEEGYKSSFFHGVFNGTMSFDSFCKKVGFQEYYGLEEYFFGRWEKYRKMEDYDGTWGIYDEEFFDYYYDYLKTEQEPFFSTFFSATLHTPLVIPEKYKDIFTKEKKVHQ
;
A
#
# COMPACT_ATOMS: atom_id res chain seq x y z
N TYR A 1 -14.50 -32.15 1.39
CA TYR A 1 -13.38 -31.22 1.18
C TYR A 1 -12.10 -32.05 1.26
N LYS A 2 -11.27 -32.07 0.18
CA LYS A 2 -9.88 -32.53 0.31
C LYS A 2 -9.16 -31.48 1.12
N GLU A 3 -8.60 -31.84 2.25
CA GLU A 3 -7.60 -31.00 2.92
C GLU A 3 -6.44 -30.86 1.93
N LEU A 4 -6.26 -29.65 1.45
CA LEU A 4 -5.08 -29.28 0.67
C LEU A 4 -3.98 -29.02 1.68
N ASP A 5 -2.82 -29.63 1.49
CA ASP A 5 -1.65 -29.32 2.30
C ASP A 5 -1.35 -27.82 2.21
N PHE A 6 -1.19 -27.15 3.36
CA PHE A 6 -0.86 -25.73 3.43
C PHE A 6 0.51 -25.49 2.77
N GLN A 7 0.50 -24.75 1.68
CA GLN A 7 1.73 -24.37 0.97
C GLN A 7 2.12 -22.96 1.37
N LYS A 8 3.27 -22.81 2.01
CA LYS A 8 3.84 -21.51 2.40
C LYS A 8 4.36 -20.77 1.17
N LYS A 9 3.49 -19.98 0.53
CA LYS A 9 3.85 -19.10 -0.59
C LYS A 9 4.09 -17.68 -0.07
N ASN A 10 4.97 -16.93 -0.72
CA ASN A 10 5.10 -15.51 -0.46
C ASN A 10 3.80 -14.78 -0.76
N ILE A 11 3.42 -13.84 0.10
CA ILE A 11 2.18 -13.07 -0.02
C ILE A 11 2.55 -11.60 -0.13
N ILE A 12 2.03 -10.94 -1.17
CA ILE A 12 2.21 -9.51 -1.38
C ILE A 12 0.83 -8.85 -1.52
N ILE A 13 0.58 -7.80 -0.74
CA ILE A 13 -0.59 -6.93 -0.88
C ILE A 13 -0.11 -5.58 -1.39
N ILE A 14 -0.67 -5.12 -2.50
CA ILE A 14 -0.42 -3.77 -3.02
C ILE A 14 -1.70 -2.95 -2.89
N ILE A 15 -1.65 -1.90 -2.08
CA ILE A 15 -2.75 -0.96 -1.87
C ILE A 15 -2.44 0.28 -2.69
N MET A 16 -3.30 0.59 -3.67
CA MET A 16 -3.13 1.74 -4.53
C MET A 16 -3.96 2.92 -4.02
N GLU A 17 -3.28 4.00 -3.61
CA GLU A 17 -3.91 5.25 -3.18
C GLU A 17 -4.75 5.87 -4.30
N SER A 18 -5.96 6.31 -3.98
CA SER A 18 -6.85 7.06 -4.88
C SER A 18 -7.16 6.41 -6.24
N LEU A 19 -6.95 5.10 -6.40
CA LEU A 19 -7.27 4.39 -7.63
C LEU A 19 -8.75 3.97 -7.64
N SER A 20 -9.56 4.69 -8.40
CA SER A 20 -10.97 4.37 -8.63
C SER A 20 -11.15 3.42 -9.83
N SER A 21 -12.20 2.61 -9.81
CA SER A 21 -12.56 1.73 -10.92
C SER A 21 -12.80 2.46 -12.24
N GLU A 22 -13.14 3.74 -12.20
CA GLU A 22 -13.32 4.58 -13.41
C GLU A 22 -12.02 4.80 -14.19
N TYR A 23 -10.85 4.69 -13.53
CA TYR A 23 -9.53 4.79 -14.17
C TYR A 23 -9.01 3.46 -14.69
N VAL A 24 -9.62 2.34 -14.29
CA VAL A 24 -9.22 1.00 -14.71
C VAL A 24 -9.95 0.62 -15.98
N GLY A 25 -9.23 0.54 -17.10
CA GLY A 25 -9.84 0.32 -18.42
C GLY A 25 -10.66 -0.96 -18.51
N ALA A 26 -10.18 -2.05 -17.93
CA ALA A 26 -10.88 -3.34 -17.89
C ALA A 26 -12.22 -3.29 -17.10
N LEU A 27 -12.37 -2.34 -16.18
CA LEU A 27 -13.61 -2.11 -15.41
C LEU A 27 -14.50 -1.02 -15.98
N ASN A 28 -13.98 -0.19 -16.90
CA ASN A 28 -14.65 0.97 -17.48
C ASN A 28 -14.71 0.94 -19.01
N GLN A 29 -15.13 -0.19 -19.58
CA GLN A 29 -15.36 -0.36 -21.03
C GLN A 29 -14.16 0.04 -21.92
N GLY A 30 -12.94 -0.17 -21.45
CA GLY A 30 -11.71 0.22 -22.13
C GLY A 30 -11.33 1.71 -21.99
N LYS A 31 -12.09 2.49 -21.23
CA LYS A 31 -11.83 3.89 -20.94
C LYS A 31 -11.06 3.98 -19.61
N GLY A 32 -9.74 3.94 -19.67
CA GLY A 32 -8.92 3.98 -18.46
C GLY A 32 -7.47 4.34 -18.77
N HIS A 33 -6.68 4.44 -17.73
CA HIS A 33 -5.27 4.87 -17.81
C HIS A 33 -4.32 3.83 -17.18
N THR A 34 -4.77 2.57 -17.05
CA THR A 34 -4.07 1.50 -16.33
C THR A 34 -3.72 0.29 -17.21
N PRO A 35 -2.97 0.46 -18.32
CA PRO A 35 -2.74 -0.63 -19.28
C PRO A 35 -2.05 -1.86 -18.66
N PHE A 36 -1.18 -1.66 -17.68
CA PHE A 36 -0.54 -2.77 -16.97
C PHE A 36 -1.54 -3.54 -16.10
N ILE A 37 -2.35 -2.83 -15.31
CA ILE A 37 -3.39 -3.46 -14.46
C ILE A 37 -4.41 -4.18 -15.35
N ASP A 38 -4.83 -3.57 -16.45
CA ASP A 38 -5.74 -4.16 -17.41
C ASP A 38 -5.20 -5.49 -17.99
N SER A 39 -3.91 -5.53 -18.30
CA SER A 39 -3.22 -6.74 -18.75
C SER A 39 -3.13 -7.80 -17.64
N LEU A 40 -2.79 -7.39 -16.42
CA LEU A 40 -2.70 -8.29 -15.26
C LEU A 40 -4.06 -8.94 -14.96
N MET A 41 -5.15 -8.20 -15.07
CA MET A 41 -6.53 -8.67 -14.82
C MET A 41 -6.94 -9.80 -15.77
N GLN A 42 -6.36 -9.91 -16.97
CA GLN A 42 -6.65 -10.99 -17.93
C GLN A 42 -6.23 -12.37 -17.40
N ASN A 43 -5.24 -12.42 -16.50
CA ASN A 43 -4.69 -13.64 -15.93
C ASN A 43 -4.87 -13.72 -14.41
N SER A 44 -5.85 -13.01 -13.87
CA SER A 44 -6.09 -12.86 -12.44
C SER A 44 -7.53 -13.16 -12.05
N LEU A 45 -7.76 -13.48 -10.78
CA LEU A 45 -9.09 -13.48 -10.20
C LEU A 45 -9.50 -12.03 -9.90
N VAL A 46 -10.56 -11.55 -10.55
CA VAL A 46 -11.02 -10.17 -10.45
C VAL A 46 -12.36 -10.10 -9.73
N PHE A 47 -12.42 -9.36 -8.63
CA PHE A 47 -13.63 -9.06 -7.88
C PHE A 47 -14.28 -7.76 -8.39
N LYS A 48 -15.25 -7.88 -9.29
CA LYS A 48 -15.91 -6.71 -9.91
C LYS A 48 -16.89 -5.98 -8.99
N ASN A 49 -17.39 -6.65 -7.97
CA ASN A 49 -18.35 -6.12 -7.00
C ASN A 49 -17.71 -5.98 -5.61
N ALA A 50 -16.51 -5.41 -5.57
CA ALA A 50 -15.83 -5.08 -4.32
C ALA A 50 -16.20 -3.65 -3.90
N PHE A 51 -16.48 -3.46 -2.60
CA PHE A 51 -16.85 -2.18 -2.02
C PHE A 51 -15.91 -1.87 -0.86
N SER A 52 -15.46 -0.63 -0.76
CA SER A 52 -14.69 -0.19 0.41
C SER A 52 -15.59 -0.12 1.64
N SER A 53 -15.05 -0.42 2.82
CA SER A 53 -15.76 -0.29 4.09
C SER A 53 -15.67 1.13 4.67
N GLY A 54 -14.91 2.03 4.05
CA GLY A 54 -14.72 3.40 4.47
C GLY A 54 -14.43 4.33 3.29
N LEU A 55 -14.29 5.62 3.56
CA LEU A 55 -14.09 6.67 2.56
C LEU A 55 -12.67 7.23 2.56
N LYS A 56 -11.83 6.82 3.52
CA LYS A 56 -10.48 7.35 3.71
C LYS A 56 -9.47 6.21 3.82
N SER A 57 -8.24 6.47 3.40
CA SER A 57 -7.14 5.50 3.47
C SER A 57 -6.87 5.00 4.90
N ILE A 58 -6.99 5.89 5.90
CA ILE A 58 -6.86 5.54 7.32
C ILE A 58 -7.90 4.51 7.79
N GLU A 59 -9.03 4.40 7.11
CA GLU A 59 -10.08 3.41 7.39
C GLU A 59 -9.83 2.10 6.62
N ALA A 60 -9.16 2.19 5.48
CA ALA A 60 -8.86 1.03 4.64
C ALA A 60 -7.80 0.11 5.28
N ILE A 61 -6.77 0.68 5.92
CA ILE A 61 -5.67 -0.12 6.49
C ILE A 61 -6.15 -1.13 7.54
N PRO A 62 -6.96 -0.75 8.57
CA PRO A 62 -7.53 -1.72 9.49
C PRO A 62 -8.42 -2.77 8.82
N SER A 63 -9.17 -2.36 7.80
CA SER A 63 -10.07 -3.27 7.08
C SER A 63 -9.29 -4.34 6.31
N ILE A 64 -8.21 -3.95 5.62
CA ILE A 64 -7.39 -4.84 4.81
C ILE A 64 -6.53 -5.75 5.69
N THR A 65 -5.90 -5.19 6.73
CA THR A 65 -4.90 -5.91 7.51
C THR A 65 -5.46 -6.70 8.69
N ALA A 66 -6.57 -6.24 9.28
CA ALA A 66 -7.15 -6.82 10.49
C ALA A 66 -8.67 -7.13 10.37
N SER A 67 -9.25 -7.09 9.17
CA SER A 67 -10.69 -7.32 8.91
C SER A 67 -11.61 -6.44 9.75
N MET A 68 -11.17 -5.22 10.09
CA MET A 68 -11.92 -4.28 10.92
C MET A 68 -12.56 -3.21 10.04
N PRO A 69 -13.82 -3.38 9.62
CA PRO A 69 -14.50 -2.38 8.80
C PRO A 69 -14.81 -1.12 9.60
N THR A 70 -15.11 -0.03 8.89
CA THR A 70 -15.45 1.25 9.50
C THR A 70 -16.82 1.18 10.17
N PHE A 71 -16.86 1.31 11.50
CA PHE A 71 -18.08 1.30 12.32
C PHE A 71 -18.35 2.62 13.03
N MET A 72 -17.41 3.56 12.97
CA MET A 72 -17.42 4.79 13.77
C MET A 72 -17.19 6.00 12.89
N ASP A 73 -17.62 7.17 13.35
CA ASP A 73 -17.38 8.44 12.68
C ASP A 73 -15.87 8.81 12.68
N ASN A 74 -15.14 8.36 13.71
CA ASN A 74 -13.69 8.55 13.81
C ASN A 74 -12.95 7.27 13.38
N PRO A 75 -11.85 7.38 12.62
CA PRO A 75 -11.05 6.24 12.22
C PRO A 75 -10.53 5.44 13.43
N LEU A 76 -10.56 4.11 13.33
CA LEU A 76 -10.11 3.20 14.38
C LEU A 76 -8.69 3.53 14.86
N ILE A 77 -7.77 3.78 13.93
CA ILE A 77 -6.33 4.02 14.20
C ILE A 77 -6.12 5.21 15.15
N THR A 78 -6.93 6.25 15.04
CA THR A 78 -6.82 7.47 15.86
C THR A 78 -7.81 7.50 17.02
N SER A 79 -8.58 6.45 17.23
CA SER A 79 -9.53 6.32 18.33
C SER A 79 -8.90 5.66 19.56
N ASN A 80 -9.58 5.75 20.70
CA ASN A 80 -9.19 5.04 21.92
C ASN A 80 -9.17 3.50 21.74
N TYR A 81 -9.87 3.00 20.75
CA TYR A 81 -9.94 1.56 20.45
C TYR A 81 -8.69 1.05 19.71
N ALA A 82 -7.85 1.93 19.18
CA ALA A 82 -6.56 1.55 18.57
C ALA A 82 -5.64 0.78 19.53
N GLN A 83 -5.86 0.94 20.84
CA GLN A 83 -5.08 0.24 21.87
C GLN A 83 -5.54 -1.19 22.12
N ASN A 84 -6.68 -1.62 21.59
CA ASN A 84 -7.15 -2.98 21.71
C ASN A 84 -6.22 -3.96 20.98
N ASN A 85 -6.27 -5.22 21.38
CA ASN A 85 -5.56 -6.27 20.63
C ASN A 85 -6.43 -6.70 19.46
N PHE A 86 -5.82 -6.73 18.29
CA PHE A 86 -6.43 -7.18 17.05
C PHE A 86 -5.69 -8.40 16.53
N GLU A 87 -6.41 -9.41 16.14
CA GLU A 87 -5.91 -10.44 15.27
C GLU A 87 -5.80 -9.88 13.84
N SER A 88 -4.72 -10.15 13.17
CA SER A 88 -4.49 -9.62 11.82
C SER A 88 -3.89 -10.67 10.91
N LEU A 89 -3.89 -10.38 9.61
CA LEU A 89 -3.20 -11.25 8.66
C LEU A 89 -1.70 -11.37 8.98
N ALA A 90 -1.06 -10.28 9.43
CA ALA A 90 0.35 -10.30 9.83
C ALA A 90 0.58 -11.18 11.05
N SER A 91 -0.23 -11.04 12.13
CA SER A 91 -0.07 -11.85 13.34
C SER A 91 -0.27 -13.34 13.05
N LEU A 92 -1.31 -13.71 12.30
CA LEU A 92 -1.59 -15.10 11.92
C LEU A 92 -0.48 -15.72 11.06
N LEU A 93 0.03 -14.97 10.08
CA LEU A 93 1.11 -15.46 9.22
C LEU A 93 2.45 -15.55 9.97
N ASN A 94 2.70 -14.66 10.92
CA ASN A 94 3.90 -14.75 11.76
C ASN A 94 3.92 -16.04 12.60
N GLU A 95 2.75 -16.50 13.10
CA GLU A 95 2.63 -17.79 13.81
C GLU A 95 2.98 -18.97 12.89
N GLU A 96 2.74 -18.83 11.60
CA GLU A 96 3.11 -19.79 10.57
C GLU A 96 4.58 -19.64 10.09
N GLY A 97 5.35 -18.73 10.70
CA GLY A 97 6.76 -18.52 10.41
C GLY A 97 7.05 -17.60 9.23
N TYR A 98 6.07 -16.80 8.82
CA TYR A 98 6.31 -15.74 7.84
C TYR A 98 7.04 -14.56 8.48
N LYS A 99 7.90 -13.89 7.72
CA LYS A 99 8.39 -12.56 8.05
C LYS A 99 7.43 -11.54 7.46
N SER A 100 6.96 -10.57 8.26
CA SER A 100 5.97 -9.60 7.82
C SER A 100 6.50 -8.17 7.79
N SER A 101 6.23 -7.43 6.70
CA SER A 101 6.68 -6.06 6.50
C SER A 101 5.60 -5.18 5.87
N PHE A 102 5.60 -3.90 6.23
CA PHE A 102 4.69 -2.88 5.68
C PHE A 102 5.48 -1.71 5.12
N PHE A 103 5.16 -1.30 3.90
CA PHE A 103 5.81 -0.23 3.16
C PHE A 103 4.83 0.89 2.84
N HIS A 104 5.18 2.11 3.24
CA HIS A 104 4.43 3.31 2.90
C HIS A 104 5.38 4.51 2.87
N GLY A 105 5.74 4.99 1.71
CA GLY A 105 6.83 5.93 1.46
C GLY A 105 6.64 7.35 1.99
N VAL A 106 5.83 7.53 3.04
CA VAL A 106 5.58 8.80 3.72
C VAL A 106 6.35 8.92 5.02
N PHE A 107 6.32 10.10 5.67
CA PHE A 107 6.90 10.29 7.00
C PHE A 107 6.36 9.27 7.99
N ASN A 108 7.26 8.67 8.78
CA ASN A 108 6.88 7.78 9.87
C ASN A 108 5.99 8.55 10.86
N GLY A 109 4.99 7.85 11.41
CA GLY A 109 3.97 8.51 12.25
C GLY A 109 2.82 9.16 11.49
N THR A 110 2.90 9.29 10.15
CA THR A 110 1.76 9.78 9.35
C THR A 110 0.53 8.95 9.64
N MET A 111 -0.56 9.60 10.08
CA MET A 111 -1.82 8.96 10.48
C MET A 111 -1.64 7.78 11.46
N SER A 112 -0.50 7.70 12.16
CA SER A 112 -0.15 6.60 13.08
C SER A 112 -0.12 5.21 12.41
N PHE A 113 0.12 5.13 11.12
CA PHE A 113 0.17 3.85 10.41
C PHE A 113 1.30 2.94 10.91
N ASP A 114 2.48 3.49 11.15
CA ASP A 114 3.62 2.75 11.71
C ASP A 114 3.29 2.08 13.04
N SER A 115 2.69 2.85 13.94
CA SER A 115 2.28 2.38 15.27
C SER A 115 1.18 1.31 15.17
N PHE A 116 0.20 1.54 14.31
CA PHE A 116 -0.88 0.57 14.08
C PHE A 116 -0.36 -0.73 13.45
N CYS A 117 0.49 -0.63 12.42
CA CYS A 117 1.07 -1.80 11.78
C CYS A 117 1.87 -2.67 12.77
N LYS A 118 2.68 -2.05 13.63
CA LYS A 118 3.36 -2.75 14.72
C LYS A 118 2.37 -3.41 15.69
N LYS A 119 1.31 -2.69 16.05
CA LYS A 119 0.29 -3.19 16.98
C LYS A 119 -0.45 -4.41 16.43
N VAL A 120 -0.73 -4.46 15.13
CA VAL A 120 -1.39 -5.59 14.48
C VAL A 120 -0.40 -6.66 13.99
N GLY A 121 0.88 -6.59 14.38
CA GLY A 121 1.83 -7.68 14.24
C GLY A 121 2.79 -7.60 13.06
N PHE A 122 2.80 -6.53 12.26
CA PHE A 122 3.88 -6.37 11.28
C PHE A 122 5.22 -6.22 12.01
N GLN A 123 6.19 -7.04 11.64
CA GLN A 123 7.51 -7.06 12.26
C GLN A 123 8.38 -5.88 11.83
N GLU A 124 8.20 -5.42 10.60
CA GLU A 124 8.96 -4.31 10.04
C GLU A 124 8.03 -3.28 9.38
N TYR A 125 8.40 -2.01 9.50
CA TYR A 125 7.74 -0.90 8.81
C TYR A 125 8.80 -0.07 8.11
N TYR A 126 8.54 0.28 6.86
CA TYR A 126 9.43 1.06 6.00
C TYR A 126 8.69 2.28 5.47
N GLY A 127 9.13 3.45 5.93
CA GLY A 127 8.65 4.74 5.50
C GLY A 127 9.73 5.56 4.81
N LEU A 128 9.52 6.88 4.80
CA LEU A 128 10.46 7.85 4.25
C LEU A 128 11.82 7.81 4.97
N GLU A 129 11.81 7.63 6.30
CA GLU A 129 13.02 7.60 7.10
C GLU A 129 13.90 6.40 6.73
N GLU A 130 13.32 5.22 6.55
CA GLU A 130 14.06 4.03 6.14
C GLU A 130 14.56 4.14 4.71
N TYR A 131 13.86 4.86 3.84
CA TYR A 131 14.31 5.17 2.49
C TYR A 131 15.57 6.04 2.51
N PHE A 132 15.56 7.15 3.23
CA PHE A 132 16.69 8.08 3.27
C PHE A 132 17.83 7.64 4.19
N PHE A 133 17.53 7.04 5.33
CA PHE A 133 18.52 6.75 6.37
C PHE A 133 18.77 5.26 6.56
N GLY A 134 18.08 4.43 5.78
CA GLY A 134 18.22 2.99 5.83
C GLY A 134 19.51 2.45 5.20
N ARG A 135 19.52 1.14 4.99
CA ARG A 135 20.71 0.37 4.58
C ARG A 135 21.26 0.65 3.18
N TRP A 136 20.49 1.25 2.29
CA TRP A 136 20.88 1.44 0.89
C TRP A 136 21.12 2.91 0.53
N GLU A 137 22.37 3.30 0.43
CA GLU A 137 22.76 4.69 0.12
C GLU A 137 22.23 5.20 -1.23
N LYS A 138 22.02 4.30 -2.19
CA LYS A 138 21.53 4.68 -3.53
C LYS A 138 20.13 5.32 -3.54
N TYR A 139 19.36 5.14 -2.45
CA TYR A 139 18.02 5.71 -2.30
C TYR A 139 17.99 7.03 -1.53
N ARG A 140 19.15 7.58 -1.11
CA ARG A 140 19.26 8.85 -0.37
C ARG A 140 19.21 10.06 -1.29
N LYS A 141 18.18 10.15 -2.14
CA LYS A 141 18.06 11.19 -3.17
C LYS A 141 16.87 12.09 -2.88
N MET A 142 17.13 13.37 -2.64
CA MET A 142 16.07 14.34 -2.33
C MET A 142 15.12 14.58 -3.51
N GLU A 143 15.55 14.34 -4.75
CA GLU A 143 14.70 14.43 -5.93
C GLU A 143 13.58 13.37 -5.96
N ASP A 144 13.72 12.29 -5.18
CA ASP A 144 12.72 11.23 -5.07
C ASP A 144 11.56 11.62 -4.13
N TYR A 145 11.72 12.70 -3.35
CA TYR A 145 10.70 13.24 -2.45
C TYR A 145 9.82 14.26 -3.17
N ASP A 146 8.51 14.13 -3.06
CA ASP A 146 7.52 14.97 -3.75
C ASP A 146 7.39 16.39 -3.17
N GLY A 147 8.04 16.65 -2.04
CA GLY A 147 7.97 17.94 -1.33
C GLY A 147 6.75 18.12 -0.45
N THR A 148 5.88 17.10 -0.34
CA THR A 148 4.62 17.18 0.42
C THR A 148 4.41 15.95 1.31
N TRP A 149 4.14 14.80 0.71
CA TRP A 149 3.76 13.58 1.43
C TRP A 149 4.91 12.62 1.62
N GLY A 150 5.64 12.29 0.56
CA GLY A 150 6.63 11.24 0.64
C GLY A 150 7.43 11.01 -0.63
N ILE A 151 7.97 9.83 -0.72
CA ILE A 151 8.74 9.37 -1.87
C ILE A 151 7.76 9.05 -3.01
N TYR A 152 8.09 9.43 -4.24
CA TYR A 152 7.32 9.02 -5.41
C TYR A 152 7.22 7.50 -5.50
N ASP A 153 6.04 7.00 -5.85
CA ASP A 153 5.75 5.56 -5.84
C ASP A 153 6.71 4.76 -6.73
N GLU A 154 7.16 5.29 -7.86
CA GLU A 154 8.09 4.60 -8.75
C GLU A 154 9.42 4.30 -8.05
N GLU A 155 10.02 5.31 -7.43
CA GLU A 155 11.27 5.20 -6.68
C GLU A 155 11.09 4.34 -5.43
N PHE A 156 9.93 4.43 -4.77
CA PHE A 156 9.64 3.63 -3.59
C PHE A 156 9.33 2.17 -3.94
N PHE A 157 8.77 1.89 -5.13
CA PHE A 157 8.64 0.52 -5.65
C PHE A 157 10.01 -0.12 -5.96
N ASP A 158 10.96 0.64 -6.48
CA ASP A 158 12.33 0.14 -6.70
C ASP A 158 12.99 -0.23 -5.37
N TYR A 159 12.81 0.60 -4.35
CA TYR A 159 13.27 0.32 -2.99
C TYR A 159 12.61 -0.95 -2.43
N TYR A 160 11.31 -1.07 -2.57
CA TYR A 160 10.53 -2.22 -2.14
C TYR A 160 10.95 -3.51 -2.86
N TYR A 161 11.13 -3.43 -4.18
CA TYR A 161 11.57 -4.56 -4.99
C TYR A 161 12.97 -5.06 -4.56
N ASP A 162 13.90 -4.13 -4.31
CA ASP A 162 15.22 -4.51 -3.81
C ASP A 162 15.16 -5.15 -2.41
N TYR A 163 14.26 -4.66 -1.55
CA TYR A 163 14.01 -5.31 -0.27
C TYR A 163 13.52 -6.75 -0.45
N LEU A 164 12.49 -6.97 -1.27
CA LEU A 164 11.93 -8.30 -1.48
C LEU A 164 12.95 -9.31 -1.99
N LYS A 165 13.90 -8.87 -2.82
CA LYS A 165 15.01 -9.75 -3.30
C LYS A 165 15.93 -10.23 -2.19
N THR A 166 15.96 -9.56 -1.06
CA THR A 166 16.81 -9.93 0.09
C THR A 166 16.06 -10.73 1.15
N GLU A 167 14.74 -10.84 1.05
CA GLU A 167 13.93 -11.52 2.05
C GLU A 167 14.00 -13.04 1.91
N GLN A 168 13.95 -13.70 3.05
CA GLN A 168 13.84 -15.16 3.13
C GLN A 168 12.38 -15.58 3.07
N GLU A 169 12.13 -16.64 2.32
CA GLU A 169 10.79 -17.22 2.20
C GLU A 169 10.45 -18.11 3.42
N PRO A 170 9.20 -18.16 3.85
CA PRO A 170 8.07 -17.39 3.35
C PRO A 170 8.01 -15.99 3.92
N PHE A 171 7.56 -15.02 3.13
CA PHE A 171 7.31 -13.66 3.61
C PHE A 171 5.90 -13.16 3.27
N PHE A 172 5.43 -12.25 4.10
CA PHE A 172 4.21 -11.46 3.87
C PHE A 172 4.57 -9.98 3.84
N SER A 173 4.26 -9.30 2.75
CA SER A 173 4.62 -7.89 2.61
C SER A 173 3.47 -7.08 2.04
N THR A 174 3.26 -5.89 2.61
CA THR A 174 2.25 -4.95 2.16
C THR A 174 2.91 -3.67 1.68
N PHE A 175 2.55 -3.22 0.49
CA PHE A 175 2.94 -1.92 -0.06
C PHE A 175 1.71 -1.02 -0.18
N PHE A 176 1.81 0.20 0.34
CA PHE A 176 0.78 1.21 0.21
C PHE A 176 1.35 2.43 -0.51
N SER A 177 0.81 2.75 -1.68
CA SER A 177 1.26 3.86 -2.52
C SER A 177 0.85 5.23 -1.95
N ALA A 178 1.50 6.31 -2.36
CA ALA A 178 1.25 7.65 -1.86
C ALA A 178 1.17 8.73 -2.94
N THR A 179 1.77 8.54 -4.11
CA THR A 179 1.94 9.60 -5.14
C THR A 179 0.62 10.21 -5.60
N LEU A 180 -0.48 9.46 -5.60
CA LEU A 180 -1.81 9.96 -6.01
C LEU A 180 -2.58 10.66 -4.88
N HIS A 181 -1.98 10.84 -3.70
CA HIS A 181 -2.59 11.61 -2.62
C HIS A 181 -2.60 13.12 -2.93
N THR A 182 -3.69 13.80 -2.58
CA THR A 182 -3.82 15.27 -2.75
C THR A 182 -2.98 16.01 -1.68
N PRO A 183 -2.20 17.06 -2.03
CA PRO A 183 -2.02 17.64 -3.37
C PRO A 183 -1.16 16.75 -4.28
N LEU A 184 -1.62 16.56 -5.52
CA LEU A 184 -0.90 15.76 -6.49
C LEU A 184 0.34 16.53 -7.00
N VAL A 185 1.52 15.97 -6.77
CA VAL A 185 2.78 16.49 -7.30
C VAL A 185 3.29 15.56 -8.39
N ILE A 186 3.36 16.09 -9.61
CA ILE A 186 3.84 15.30 -10.75
C ILE A 186 5.37 15.32 -10.77
N PRO A 187 6.06 14.16 -10.80
CA PRO A 187 7.50 14.10 -10.93
C PRO A 187 7.99 14.91 -12.14
N GLU A 188 9.15 15.57 -12.02
CA GLU A 188 9.70 16.44 -13.07
C GLU A 188 9.81 15.71 -14.42
N LYS A 189 10.25 14.45 -14.39
CA LYS A 189 10.40 13.58 -15.56
C LYS A 189 9.09 13.32 -16.33
N TYR A 190 7.94 13.58 -15.72
CA TYR A 190 6.61 13.35 -16.32
C TYR A 190 5.83 14.64 -16.60
N LYS A 191 6.37 15.82 -16.28
CA LYS A 191 5.66 17.09 -16.45
C LYS A 191 5.23 17.36 -17.89
N ASP A 192 6.05 16.99 -18.86
CA ASP A 192 5.73 17.18 -20.28
C ASP A 192 4.63 16.26 -20.77
N ILE A 193 4.46 15.10 -20.15
CA ILE A 193 3.44 14.11 -20.51
C ILE A 193 2.08 14.50 -19.93
N PHE A 194 2.04 14.98 -18.68
CA PHE A 194 0.79 15.20 -17.94
C PHE A 194 0.35 16.68 -17.86
N THR A 195 0.97 17.60 -18.58
CA THR A 195 0.72 19.05 -18.43
C THR A 195 -0.65 19.54 -18.87
N LYS A 196 -1.39 18.81 -19.68
CA LYS A 196 -2.61 19.33 -20.35
C LYS A 196 -3.95 18.80 -19.84
N GLU A 197 -3.99 17.72 -19.08
CA GLU A 197 -5.26 17.11 -18.64
C GLU A 197 -5.62 17.43 -17.17
N LYS A 198 -5.04 18.46 -16.60
CA LYS A 198 -5.15 18.83 -15.18
C LYS A 198 -6.53 19.26 -14.67
N LYS A 199 -7.58 19.21 -15.46
CA LYS A 199 -8.90 19.76 -15.06
C LYS A 199 -9.98 18.72 -14.77
N VAL A 200 -9.62 17.44 -14.67
CA VAL A 200 -10.68 16.43 -14.61
C VAL A 200 -11.14 16.12 -13.18
N HIS A 201 -10.35 16.38 -12.15
CA HIS A 201 -10.77 16.06 -10.77
C HIS A 201 -10.23 17.09 -9.77
N GLN A 202 -11.03 18.11 -9.52
CA GLN A 202 -11.10 18.85 -8.27
C GLN A 202 -12.44 18.60 -7.62
#